data_e0c7d28f14b88bf15151d487e4f85ab9
#
_entry.id   e0c7d28f14b88bf15151d487e4f85ab9
#
_cell.length_a   1.000
_cell.length_b   1.000
_cell.length_c   1.000
_cell.angle_alpha   90.00
_cell.angle_beta   90.00
_cell.angle_gamma   90.00
#
_symmetry.space_group_name_H-M   'P 1'
#
loop_
_entity.id
_entity.type
_entity.pdbx_description
1 polymer ?
#
loop_
_entity_poly.entity_id
_entity_poly.type
_entity_poly.pdbx_seq_one_letter_code
_entity_poly.pdbx_strand_id
1 'polypeptide(L)'
;MSYIEQIDKTRRPQHVAIIMDGNGRWAKQRGEERTYGHRAGAETVQNITEDAARLGIKYLTLYTFSTENWNRPQDEIAALMNLLLESIEEETLMKNNIRFNVIGDFKKLPVEVQKSLASCIERTSKNSGMYMVLALSYSSRWEITEAVRQIATLIKAGEMSPEQITDECISSHLDTKFMPDPDLLIRTGGEIRLSNYLLWQCAYSELYFCDTFWPDFDKEELYKAIWEYQQRERRFGKTSEQIS
;
A
#
# COMPACT_ATOMS: atom_id res chain seq x y z
N MET A 1 -23.49 -15.52 7.04
CA MET A 1 -22.35 -15.97 7.88
C MET A 1 -21.19 -15.04 7.51
N SER A 2 -20.60 -14.32 8.45
CA SER A 2 -19.50 -13.39 8.16
C SER A 2 -18.20 -14.18 7.85
N TYR A 3 -17.38 -13.68 6.92
CA TYR A 3 -16.08 -14.31 6.61
C TYR A 3 -15.11 -14.30 7.78
N ILE A 4 -15.25 -13.37 8.73
CA ILE A 4 -14.38 -13.31 9.91
C ILE A 4 -14.42 -14.60 10.75
N GLU A 5 -15.55 -15.30 10.77
CA GLU A 5 -15.71 -16.57 11.49
C GLU A 5 -14.98 -17.73 10.81
N GLN A 6 -14.63 -17.56 9.53
CA GLN A 6 -13.95 -18.56 8.71
C GLN A 6 -12.44 -18.31 8.58
N ILE A 7 -11.96 -17.14 9.01
CA ILE A 7 -10.53 -16.78 8.95
C ILE A 7 -9.76 -17.55 10.03
N ASP A 8 -8.78 -18.34 9.59
CA ASP A 8 -7.76 -18.90 10.47
C ASP A 8 -6.78 -17.81 10.92
N LYS A 9 -6.82 -17.49 12.21
CA LYS A 9 -5.96 -16.44 12.79
C LYS A 9 -4.46 -16.75 12.75
N THR A 10 -4.08 -18.00 12.54
CA THR A 10 -2.67 -18.43 12.44
C THR A 10 -2.08 -18.30 11.04
N ARG A 11 -2.94 -18.23 10.00
CA ARG A 11 -2.59 -18.18 8.59
C ARG A 11 -2.91 -16.84 7.91
N ARG A 12 -2.98 -15.77 8.68
CA ARG A 12 -3.24 -14.43 8.14
C ARG A 12 -2.05 -13.93 7.31
N PRO A 13 -2.28 -13.15 6.23
CA PRO A 13 -1.20 -12.43 5.57
C PRO A 13 -0.55 -11.47 6.58
N GLN A 14 0.76 -11.40 6.59
CA GLN A 14 1.50 -10.46 7.41
C GLN A 14 1.44 -9.05 6.80
N HIS A 15 1.52 -8.97 5.48
CA HIS A 15 1.48 -7.72 4.71
C HIS A 15 0.40 -7.78 3.64
N VAL A 16 -0.52 -6.82 3.70
CA VAL A 16 -1.57 -6.61 2.70
C VAL A 16 -1.30 -5.29 1.97
N ALA A 17 -1.21 -5.34 0.65
CA ALA A 17 -1.10 -4.16 -0.21
C ALA A 17 -2.41 -3.94 -0.97
N ILE A 18 -2.88 -2.68 -1.08
CA ILE A 18 -4.17 -2.39 -1.72
C ILE A 18 -4.02 -1.31 -2.80
N ILE A 19 -4.52 -1.60 -4.00
CA ILE A 19 -4.76 -0.61 -5.07
C ILE A 19 -6.21 -0.17 -4.95
N MET A 20 -6.42 1.04 -4.46
CA MET A 20 -7.71 1.64 -4.15
C MET A 20 -8.36 2.25 -5.42
N ASP A 21 -8.87 1.40 -6.30
CA ASP A 21 -9.44 1.83 -7.59
C ASP A 21 -10.98 1.91 -7.54
N GLY A 22 -11.52 2.81 -8.36
CA GLY A 22 -12.95 2.94 -8.58
C GLY A 22 -13.60 4.23 -8.04
N ASN A 23 -12.89 5.07 -7.26
CA ASN A 23 -13.45 6.29 -6.67
C ASN A 23 -14.21 7.18 -7.68
N GLY A 24 -13.58 7.49 -8.82
CA GLY A 24 -14.19 8.35 -9.83
C GLY A 24 -15.37 7.70 -10.57
N ARG A 25 -15.33 6.37 -10.79
CA ARG A 25 -16.43 5.61 -11.41
C ARG A 25 -17.62 5.52 -10.46
N TRP A 26 -17.35 5.30 -9.18
CA TRP A 26 -18.35 5.28 -8.11
C TRP A 26 -19.11 6.61 -8.00
N ALA A 27 -18.39 7.75 -8.00
CA ALA A 27 -19.00 9.08 -8.01
C ALA A 27 -19.85 9.32 -9.26
N LYS A 28 -19.32 8.99 -10.45
CA LYS A 28 -20.04 9.14 -11.72
C LYS A 28 -21.35 8.35 -11.73
N GLN A 29 -21.41 7.15 -11.18
CA GLN A 29 -22.65 6.37 -11.08
C GLN A 29 -23.72 7.04 -10.22
N ARG A 30 -23.32 7.95 -9.33
CA ARG A 30 -24.18 8.73 -8.43
C ARG A 30 -24.48 10.14 -8.94
N GLY A 31 -24.00 10.50 -10.15
CA GLY A 31 -24.14 11.84 -10.71
C GLY A 31 -23.23 12.88 -10.06
N GLU A 32 -22.21 12.43 -9.31
CA GLU A 32 -21.32 13.28 -8.51
C GLU A 32 -19.96 13.47 -9.19
N GLU A 33 -19.25 14.52 -8.79
CA GLU A 33 -17.88 14.79 -9.23
C GLU A 33 -16.86 13.77 -8.68
N ARG A 34 -15.73 13.60 -9.37
CA ARG A 34 -14.66 12.68 -8.94
C ARG A 34 -14.16 12.91 -7.52
N THR A 35 -14.10 14.17 -7.09
CA THR A 35 -13.69 14.58 -5.74
C THR A 35 -14.61 14.02 -4.66
N TYR A 36 -15.90 13.92 -4.91
CA TYR A 36 -16.84 13.26 -4.01
C TYR A 36 -16.48 11.79 -3.75
N GLY A 37 -16.15 11.05 -4.81
CA GLY A 37 -15.71 9.66 -4.69
C GLY A 37 -14.39 9.51 -3.94
N HIS A 38 -13.46 10.46 -4.08
CA HIS A 38 -12.21 10.44 -3.33
C HIS A 38 -12.42 10.72 -1.83
N ARG A 39 -13.37 11.58 -1.45
CA ARG A 39 -13.77 11.80 -0.05
C ARG A 39 -14.36 10.53 0.56
N ALA A 40 -15.31 9.90 -0.10
CA ALA A 40 -15.86 8.61 0.35
C ALA A 40 -14.76 7.54 0.47
N GLY A 41 -13.82 7.51 -0.49
CA GLY A 41 -12.67 6.61 -0.44
C GLY A 41 -11.72 6.88 0.74
N ALA A 42 -11.62 8.12 1.21
CA ALA A 42 -10.83 8.45 2.40
C ALA A 42 -11.45 7.88 3.70
N GLU A 43 -12.78 7.90 3.81
CA GLU A 43 -13.50 7.25 4.92
C GLU A 43 -13.28 5.73 4.89
N THR A 44 -13.26 5.12 3.69
CA THR A 44 -12.94 3.70 3.53
C THR A 44 -11.51 3.38 3.98
N VAL A 45 -10.53 4.26 3.72
CA VAL A 45 -9.14 4.10 4.23
C VAL A 45 -9.13 3.97 5.75
N GLN A 46 -9.85 4.83 6.46
CA GLN A 46 -9.92 4.79 7.93
C GLN A 46 -10.53 3.48 8.42
N ASN A 47 -11.68 3.08 7.89
CA ASN A 47 -12.38 1.86 8.27
C ASN A 47 -11.53 0.61 8.02
N ILE A 48 -10.96 0.48 6.83
CA ILE A 48 -10.12 -0.67 6.46
C ILE A 48 -8.82 -0.71 7.28
N THR A 49 -8.25 0.45 7.61
CA THR A 49 -7.07 0.53 8.48
C THR A 49 -7.38 0.00 9.88
N GLU A 50 -8.50 0.39 10.49
CA GLU A 50 -8.92 -0.14 11.78
C GLU A 50 -9.21 -1.64 11.73
N ASP A 51 -9.93 -2.10 10.70
CA ASP A 51 -10.28 -3.52 10.56
C ASP A 51 -9.05 -4.40 10.30
N ALA A 52 -8.08 -3.94 9.51
CA ALA A 52 -6.81 -4.62 9.31
C ALA A 52 -6.00 -4.72 10.63
N ALA A 53 -5.97 -3.63 11.41
CA ALA A 53 -5.30 -3.62 12.71
C ALA A 53 -5.98 -4.60 13.71
N ARG A 54 -7.32 -4.62 13.77
CA ARG A 54 -8.09 -5.57 14.59
C ARG A 54 -7.87 -7.03 14.18
N LEU A 55 -7.72 -7.29 12.89
CA LEU A 55 -7.36 -8.62 12.37
C LEU A 55 -5.92 -9.03 12.75
N GLY A 56 -5.08 -8.10 13.17
CA GLY A 56 -3.69 -8.33 13.50
C GLY A 56 -2.76 -8.41 12.28
N ILE A 57 -3.15 -7.81 11.15
CA ILE A 57 -2.25 -7.52 10.03
C ILE A 57 -1.09 -6.67 10.55
N LYS A 58 0.13 -6.95 10.07
CA LYS A 58 1.32 -6.24 10.54
C LYS A 58 1.70 -5.06 9.64
N TYR A 59 1.43 -5.17 8.33
CA TYR A 59 1.70 -4.13 7.36
C TYR A 59 0.51 -3.97 6.42
N LEU A 60 0.03 -2.74 6.29
CA LEU A 60 -1.01 -2.34 5.34
C LEU A 60 -0.44 -1.24 4.44
N THR A 61 -0.20 -1.54 3.16
CA THR A 61 0.31 -0.57 2.21
C THR A 61 -0.79 -0.15 1.24
N LEU A 62 -1.04 1.16 1.13
CA LEU A 62 -2.12 1.72 0.33
C LEU A 62 -1.57 2.55 -0.84
N TYR A 63 -1.96 2.23 -2.08
CA TYR A 63 -1.57 2.99 -3.27
C TYR A 63 -2.41 4.24 -3.41
N THR A 64 -1.93 5.34 -2.84
CA THR A 64 -2.69 6.58 -2.68
C THR A 64 -2.49 7.55 -3.84
N PHE A 65 -1.23 7.75 -4.29
CA PHE A 65 -0.92 8.68 -5.39
C PHE A 65 0.30 8.19 -6.18
N SER A 66 0.08 7.85 -7.47
CA SER A 66 1.16 7.35 -8.33
C SER A 66 1.94 8.48 -8.97
N THR A 67 3.17 8.17 -9.46
CA THR A 67 3.97 9.12 -10.26
C THR A 67 3.23 9.56 -11.53
N GLU A 68 2.40 8.71 -12.13
CA GLU A 68 1.59 9.00 -13.29
C GLU A 68 0.46 9.99 -13.00
N ASN A 69 0.00 10.08 -11.74
CA ASN A 69 -1.06 11.00 -11.34
C ASN A 69 -0.65 12.48 -11.41
N TRP A 70 0.67 12.78 -11.43
CA TRP A 70 1.14 14.14 -11.70
C TRP A 70 0.77 14.67 -13.10
N ASN A 71 0.33 13.82 -14.02
CA ASN A 71 -0.17 14.22 -15.35
C ASN A 71 -1.65 14.63 -15.35
N ARG A 72 -2.33 14.57 -14.19
CA ARG A 72 -3.72 15.02 -14.05
C ARG A 72 -3.82 16.54 -14.05
N PRO A 73 -5.03 17.12 -14.27
CA PRO A 73 -5.25 18.55 -14.11
C PRO A 73 -4.79 19.06 -12.74
N GLN A 74 -4.20 20.27 -12.70
CA GLN A 74 -3.59 20.82 -11.48
C GLN A 74 -4.60 21.04 -10.35
N ASP A 75 -5.84 21.40 -10.68
CA ASP A 75 -6.95 21.53 -9.73
C ASP A 75 -7.33 20.17 -9.08
N GLU A 76 -7.35 19.08 -9.86
CA GLU A 76 -7.55 17.73 -9.32
C GLU A 76 -6.40 17.34 -8.38
N ILE A 77 -5.14 17.60 -8.77
CA ILE A 77 -3.97 17.32 -7.93
C ILE A 77 -4.05 18.10 -6.62
N ALA A 78 -4.36 19.39 -6.68
CA ALA A 78 -4.49 20.22 -5.49
C ALA A 78 -5.60 19.71 -4.56
N ALA A 79 -6.75 19.34 -5.11
CA ALA A 79 -7.85 18.76 -4.35
C ALA A 79 -7.46 17.44 -3.66
N LEU A 80 -6.72 16.56 -4.36
CA LEU A 80 -6.23 15.30 -3.79
C LEU A 80 -5.19 15.52 -2.67
N MET A 81 -4.28 16.50 -2.82
CA MET A 81 -3.32 16.82 -1.78
C MET A 81 -3.99 17.41 -0.53
N ASN A 82 -5.00 18.27 -0.70
CA ASN A 82 -5.79 18.79 0.42
C ASN A 82 -6.57 17.66 1.11
N LEU A 83 -7.22 16.77 0.35
CA LEU A 83 -7.93 15.63 0.90
C LEU A 83 -6.98 14.70 1.68
N LEU A 84 -5.77 14.48 1.19
CA LEU A 84 -4.76 13.70 1.91
C LEU A 84 -4.44 14.33 3.27
N LEU A 85 -4.26 15.66 3.34
CA LEU A 85 -4.02 16.38 4.61
C LEU A 85 -5.19 16.24 5.58
N GLU A 86 -6.42 16.36 5.08
CA GLU A 86 -7.65 16.23 5.87
C GLU A 86 -7.90 14.79 6.37
N SER A 87 -7.40 13.78 5.63
CA SER A 87 -7.68 12.36 5.91
C SER A 87 -6.70 11.70 6.88
N ILE A 88 -5.62 12.38 7.25
CA ILE A 88 -4.64 11.84 8.21
C ILE A 88 -5.20 12.05 9.63
N GLU A 89 -5.95 11.07 10.11
CA GLU A 89 -6.48 11.05 11.49
C GLU A 89 -5.47 10.44 12.45
N GLU A 90 -4.57 11.27 12.96
CA GLU A 90 -3.55 10.84 13.92
C GLU A 90 -4.14 10.22 15.19
N GLU A 91 -5.27 10.73 15.68
CA GLU A 91 -5.94 10.18 16.86
C GLU A 91 -6.31 8.70 16.65
N THR A 92 -6.86 8.37 15.49
CA THR A 92 -7.18 6.99 15.11
C THR A 92 -5.93 6.10 15.06
N LEU A 93 -4.81 6.61 14.51
CA LEU A 93 -3.54 5.90 14.47
C LEU A 93 -3.00 5.62 15.88
N MET A 94 -3.01 6.62 16.76
CA MET A 94 -2.55 6.49 18.14
C MET A 94 -3.43 5.54 18.93
N LYS A 95 -4.75 5.66 18.85
CA LYS A 95 -5.72 4.79 19.54
C LYS A 95 -5.56 3.32 19.18
N ASN A 96 -5.28 3.03 17.92
CA ASN A 96 -5.14 1.65 17.42
C ASN A 96 -3.68 1.16 17.42
N ASN A 97 -2.75 1.89 18.04
CA ASN A 97 -1.32 1.56 18.09
C ASN A 97 -0.71 1.34 16.69
N ILE A 98 -1.10 2.18 15.72
CA ILE A 98 -0.66 2.08 14.33
C ILE A 98 0.52 3.01 14.11
N ARG A 99 1.60 2.48 13.53
CA ARG A 99 2.76 3.25 13.09
C ARG A 99 2.58 3.67 11.64
N PHE A 100 2.63 4.98 11.40
CA PHE A 100 2.46 5.54 10.07
C PHE A 100 3.80 5.67 9.33
N ASN A 101 3.82 5.41 8.04
CA ASN A 101 4.98 5.64 7.18
C ASN A 101 4.56 5.96 5.74
N VAL A 102 5.50 6.45 4.94
CA VAL A 102 5.31 6.82 3.53
C VAL A 102 6.44 6.24 2.69
N ILE A 103 6.13 5.75 1.49
CA ILE A 103 7.08 5.38 0.44
C ILE A 103 6.81 6.18 -0.83
N GLY A 104 7.86 6.44 -1.62
CA GLY A 104 7.80 7.20 -2.89
C GLY A 104 8.57 8.50 -2.85
N ASP A 105 8.47 9.29 -3.92
CA ASP A 105 9.19 10.56 -4.05
C ASP A 105 8.59 11.66 -3.14
N PHE A 106 8.96 11.56 -1.86
CA PHE A 106 8.51 12.47 -0.82
C PHE A 106 8.83 13.93 -1.13
N LYS A 107 9.99 14.18 -1.78
CA LYS A 107 10.45 15.53 -2.10
C LYS A 107 9.61 16.22 -3.16
N LYS A 108 8.90 15.46 -3.99
CA LYS A 108 8.03 15.99 -5.04
C LYS A 108 6.68 16.47 -4.51
N LEU A 109 6.29 16.07 -3.31
CA LEU A 109 5.05 16.49 -2.67
C LEU A 109 5.12 17.99 -2.28
N PRO A 110 3.97 18.70 -2.20
CA PRO A 110 3.94 20.07 -1.67
C PRO A 110 4.53 20.15 -0.26
N VAL A 111 5.21 21.24 0.05
CA VAL A 111 5.93 21.42 1.34
C VAL A 111 5.03 21.25 2.55
N GLU A 112 3.79 21.70 2.49
CA GLU A 112 2.83 21.56 3.59
C GLU A 112 2.43 20.07 3.80
N VAL A 113 2.28 19.33 2.72
CA VAL A 113 2.05 17.86 2.77
C VAL A 113 3.25 17.16 3.38
N GLN A 114 4.47 17.50 2.95
CA GLN A 114 5.70 16.94 3.53
C GLN A 114 5.78 17.15 5.05
N LYS A 115 5.51 18.38 5.53
CA LYS A 115 5.54 18.72 6.95
C LYS A 115 4.51 17.92 7.76
N SER A 116 3.26 17.84 7.27
CA SER A 116 2.18 17.11 7.93
C SER A 116 2.51 15.60 8.03
N LEU A 117 2.96 14.99 6.92
CA LEU A 117 3.37 13.58 6.89
C LEU A 117 4.55 13.32 7.83
N ALA A 118 5.58 14.17 7.81
CA ALA A 118 6.75 14.01 8.69
C ALA A 118 6.35 14.09 10.17
N SER A 119 5.47 15.04 10.54
CA SER A 119 4.93 15.15 11.90
C SER A 119 4.17 13.88 12.31
N CYS A 120 3.30 13.36 11.45
CA CYS A 120 2.55 12.14 11.72
C CYS A 120 3.48 10.92 11.89
N ILE A 121 4.50 10.77 11.04
CA ILE A 121 5.51 9.71 11.14
C ILE A 121 6.23 9.78 12.50
N GLU A 122 6.69 10.97 12.89
CA GLU A 122 7.39 11.18 14.17
C GLU A 122 6.50 10.81 15.36
N ARG A 123 5.28 11.34 15.40
CA ARG A 123 4.36 11.16 16.54
C ARG A 123 3.89 9.72 16.69
N THR A 124 3.74 8.97 15.59
CA THR A 124 3.39 7.54 15.62
C THR A 124 4.59 6.61 15.71
N SER A 125 5.82 7.13 15.74
CA SER A 125 7.07 6.33 15.66
C SER A 125 7.23 5.30 16.79
N LYS A 126 6.64 5.54 17.95
CA LYS A 126 6.67 4.64 19.12
C LYS A 126 5.57 3.58 19.10
N ASN A 127 4.60 3.68 18.19
CA ASN A 127 3.57 2.65 18.04
C ASN A 127 4.20 1.35 17.53
N SER A 128 3.76 0.22 18.07
CA SER A 128 4.35 -1.11 17.84
C SER A 128 3.38 -2.13 17.23
N GLY A 129 2.17 -1.70 16.91
CA GLY A 129 1.13 -2.56 16.33
C GLY A 129 1.30 -2.76 14.82
N MET A 130 0.33 -2.31 14.03
CA MET A 130 0.39 -2.37 12.58
C MET A 130 1.15 -1.18 12.00
N TYR A 131 1.90 -1.42 10.90
CA TYR A 131 2.40 -0.35 10.05
C TYR A 131 1.36 -0.03 8.98
N MET A 132 0.90 1.24 8.92
CA MET A 132 0.14 1.78 7.80
C MET A 132 1.10 2.57 6.91
N VAL A 133 1.21 2.18 5.66
CA VAL A 133 2.15 2.77 4.69
C VAL A 133 1.39 3.36 3.51
N LEU A 134 1.54 4.66 3.28
CA LEU A 134 1.00 5.29 2.07
C LEU A 134 2.05 5.34 0.97
N ALA A 135 1.74 4.80 -0.20
CA ALA A 135 2.53 4.99 -1.41
C ALA A 135 2.11 6.30 -2.09
N LEU A 136 2.93 7.35 -1.94
CA LEU A 136 2.70 8.71 -2.39
C LEU A 136 3.75 9.17 -3.38
N SER A 137 3.34 9.72 -4.53
CA SER A 137 4.27 10.01 -5.63
C SER A 137 5.15 8.79 -5.95
N TYR A 138 4.56 7.60 -5.84
CA TYR A 138 5.23 6.31 -5.93
C TYR A 138 4.96 5.64 -7.28
N SER A 139 5.96 4.97 -7.79
CA SER A 139 5.81 3.88 -8.77
C SER A 139 7.01 2.94 -8.68
N SER A 140 6.80 1.66 -8.98
CA SER A 140 7.85 0.66 -8.84
C SER A 140 9.04 0.90 -9.79
N ARG A 141 8.77 1.35 -11.02
CA ARG A 141 9.84 1.69 -11.97
C ARG A 141 10.70 2.85 -11.47
N TRP A 142 10.08 3.88 -10.87
CA TRP A 142 10.81 4.99 -10.25
C TRP A 142 11.65 4.47 -9.07
N GLU A 143 11.06 3.70 -8.17
CA GLU A 143 11.73 3.16 -6.98
C GLU A 143 12.96 2.31 -7.36
N ILE A 144 12.80 1.36 -8.30
CA ILE A 144 13.89 0.52 -8.79
C ILE A 144 15.00 1.40 -9.44
N THR A 145 14.61 2.43 -10.21
CA THR A 145 15.59 3.35 -10.81
C THR A 145 16.39 4.10 -9.74
N GLU A 146 15.74 4.56 -8.67
CA GLU A 146 16.42 5.23 -7.56
C GLU A 146 17.34 4.26 -6.79
N ALA A 147 16.92 3.03 -6.55
CA ALA A 147 17.77 2.00 -5.95
C ALA A 147 19.03 1.74 -6.80
N VAL A 148 18.88 1.60 -8.12
CA VAL A 148 20.01 1.44 -9.06
C VAL A 148 20.95 2.67 -9.02
N ARG A 149 20.43 3.89 -8.95
CA ARG A 149 21.26 5.10 -8.82
C ARG A 149 22.06 5.13 -7.52
N GLN A 150 21.45 4.72 -6.40
CA GLN A 150 22.15 4.62 -5.12
C GLN A 150 23.28 3.61 -5.19
N ILE A 151 23.01 2.40 -5.70
CA ILE A 151 24.01 1.34 -5.87
C ILE A 151 25.16 1.80 -6.79
N ALA A 152 24.85 2.42 -7.95
CA ALA A 152 25.84 2.95 -8.86
C ALA A 152 26.73 4.04 -8.20
N THR A 153 26.16 4.83 -7.30
CA THR A 153 26.91 5.85 -6.55
C THR A 153 27.90 5.19 -5.58
N LEU A 154 27.51 4.13 -4.85
CA LEU A 154 28.38 3.37 -3.98
C LEU A 154 29.53 2.69 -4.76
N ILE A 155 29.24 2.12 -5.92
CA ILE A 155 30.25 1.53 -6.80
C ILE A 155 31.25 2.61 -7.27
N LYS A 156 30.76 3.75 -7.70
CA LYS A 156 31.64 4.87 -8.14
C LYS A 156 32.51 5.39 -7.00
N ALA A 157 32.01 5.35 -5.76
CA ALA A 157 32.80 5.74 -4.57
C ALA A 157 33.80 4.66 -4.13
N GLY A 158 33.78 3.47 -4.73
CA GLY A 158 34.60 2.33 -4.30
C GLY A 158 34.13 1.65 -3.02
N GLU A 159 32.91 1.94 -2.58
CA GLU A 159 32.30 1.37 -1.37
C GLU A 159 31.60 0.03 -1.64
N MET A 160 31.37 -0.30 -2.92
CA MET A 160 30.75 -1.55 -3.38
C MET A 160 31.35 -1.99 -4.71
N SER A 161 31.42 -3.31 -4.95
CA SER A 161 31.77 -3.85 -6.28
C SER A 161 30.51 -4.39 -7.01
N PRO A 162 30.50 -4.47 -8.36
CA PRO A 162 29.37 -4.99 -9.12
C PRO A 162 28.96 -6.42 -8.72
N GLU A 163 29.91 -7.25 -8.27
CA GLU A 163 29.68 -8.65 -7.85
C GLU A 163 28.87 -8.74 -6.54
N GLN A 164 28.78 -7.65 -5.78
CA GLN A 164 27.97 -7.56 -4.57
C GLN A 164 26.50 -7.21 -4.82
N ILE A 165 26.12 -6.99 -6.09
CA ILE A 165 24.73 -6.73 -6.45
C ILE A 165 23.98 -8.07 -6.47
N THR A 166 23.17 -8.30 -5.44
CA THR A 166 22.24 -9.45 -5.31
C THR A 166 20.81 -8.94 -5.21
N ASP A 167 19.82 -9.86 -5.21
CA ASP A 167 18.42 -9.50 -4.99
C ASP A 167 18.22 -8.82 -3.63
N GLU A 168 18.93 -9.28 -2.59
CA GLU A 168 18.93 -8.66 -1.26
C GLU A 168 19.56 -7.27 -1.28
N CYS A 169 20.64 -7.08 -2.05
CA CYS A 169 21.24 -5.77 -2.22
C CYS A 169 20.24 -4.79 -2.84
N ILE A 170 19.54 -5.17 -3.91
CA ILE A 170 18.50 -4.32 -4.51
C ILE A 170 17.39 -4.05 -3.50
N SER A 171 16.84 -5.07 -2.85
CA SER A 171 15.77 -4.97 -1.86
C SER A 171 16.13 -4.03 -0.71
N SER A 172 17.40 -4.02 -0.26
CA SER A 172 17.90 -3.14 0.80
C SER A 172 18.00 -1.65 0.40
N HIS A 173 17.93 -1.35 -0.90
CA HIS A 173 17.93 0.02 -1.43
C HIS A 173 16.55 0.49 -1.87
N LEU A 174 15.52 -0.37 -1.81
CA LEU A 174 14.13 0.04 -2.04
C LEU A 174 13.56 0.81 -0.83
N ASP A 175 12.55 1.64 -1.07
CA ASP A 175 11.84 2.35 0.01
C ASP A 175 11.15 1.40 0.98
N THR A 176 10.83 0.19 0.51
CA THR A 176 10.14 -0.87 1.26
C THR A 176 11.04 -1.71 2.17
N LYS A 177 12.36 -1.44 2.24
CA LYS A 177 13.37 -2.22 2.99
C LYS A 177 13.08 -2.44 4.48
N PHE A 178 12.17 -1.66 5.07
CA PHE A 178 11.81 -1.77 6.50
C PHE A 178 10.65 -2.75 6.76
N MET A 179 10.05 -3.31 5.72
CA MET A 179 8.90 -4.21 5.80
C MET A 179 9.08 -5.42 4.86
N PRO A 180 8.42 -6.56 5.14
CA PRO A 180 8.44 -7.71 4.24
C PRO A 180 7.65 -7.42 2.96
N ASP A 181 7.89 -8.23 1.92
CA ASP A 181 7.09 -8.22 0.70
C ASP A 181 5.61 -8.52 1.00
N PRO A 182 4.66 -8.00 0.19
CA PRO A 182 3.24 -8.29 0.38
C PRO A 182 2.93 -9.78 0.21
N ASP A 183 2.20 -10.35 1.16
CA ASP A 183 1.61 -11.68 1.01
C ASP A 183 0.40 -11.65 0.08
N LEU A 184 -0.41 -10.59 0.20
CA LEU A 184 -1.65 -10.38 -0.54
C LEU A 184 -1.70 -8.96 -1.11
N LEU A 185 -1.89 -8.86 -2.43
CA LEU A 185 -2.24 -7.62 -3.10
C LEU A 185 -3.70 -7.65 -3.52
N ILE A 186 -4.46 -6.67 -3.07
CA ILE A 186 -5.88 -6.46 -3.41
C ILE A 186 -5.99 -5.30 -4.40
N ARG A 187 -6.80 -5.47 -5.46
CA ARG A 187 -7.22 -4.36 -6.30
C ARG A 187 -8.72 -4.33 -6.43
N THR A 188 -9.32 -3.19 -6.10
CA THR A 188 -10.75 -2.91 -6.23
C THR A 188 -11.10 -2.35 -7.62
N GLY A 189 -12.37 -2.30 -7.97
CA GLY A 189 -12.86 -1.61 -9.16
C GLY A 189 -12.80 -2.38 -10.47
N GLY A 190 -12.63 -3.71 -10.45
CA GLY A 190 -12.80 -4.58 -11.63
C GLY A 190 -11.64 -4.59 -12.63
N GLU A 191 -10.53 -3.90 -12.34
CA GLU A 191 -9.39 -3.83 -13.25
C GLU A 191 -8.32 -4.86 -12.87
N ILE A 192 -7.82 -5.62 -13.85
CA ILE A 192 -6.84 -6.71 -13.64
C ILE A 192 -5.47 -6.27 -14.15
N ARG A 193 -4.78 -5.43 -13.38
CA ARG A 193 -3.40 -4.96 -13.61
C ARG A 193 -2.77 -4.40 -12.35
N LEU A 194 -1.44 -4.40 -12.24
CA LEU A 194 -0.69 -3.87 -11.08
C LEU A 194 -0.43 -2.36 -11.14
N SER A 195 -0.58 -1.73 -12.28
CA SER A 195 -0.42 -0.28 -12.47
C SER A 195 0.88 0.28 -11.91
N ASN A 196 1.99 -0.41 -12.16
CA ASN A 196 3.31 0.01 -11.71
C ASN A 196 3.47 0.11 -10.18
N TYR A 197 2.73 -0.72 -9.44
CA TYR A 197 2.72 -0.76 -7.98
C TYR A 197 3.44 -2.01 -7.47
N LEU A 198 4.46 -1.81 -6.61
CA LEU A 198 5.23 -2.84 -5.91
C LEU A 198 5.67 -4.03 -6.78
N LEU A 199 6.13 -3.78 -8.04
CA LEU A 199 6.42 -4.85 -9.00
C LEU A 199 7.53 -5.79 -8.52
N TRP A 200 8.57 -5.26 -7.88
CA TRP A 200 9.64 -6.06 -7.29
C TRP A 200 9.12 -6.90 -6.12
N GLN A 201 8.41 -6.29 -5.22
CA GLN A 201 7.94 -6.89 -3.98
C GLN A 201 6.79 -7.88 -4.20
N CYS A 202 6.03 -7.73 -5.30
CA CYS A 202 4.89 -8.61 -5.59
C CYS A 202 5.26 -9.88 -6.37
N ALA A 203 6.56 -10.22 -6.50
CA ALA A 203 7.01 -11.38 -7.28
C ALA A 203 6.36 -12.69 -6.84
N TYR A 204 6.02 -12.85 -5.56
CA TYR A 204 5.37 -14.03 -5.00
C TYR A 204 4.09 -13.68 -4.21
N SER A 205 3.54 -12.51 -4.39
CA SER A 205 2.28 -12.13 -3.75
C SER A 205 1.10 -12.85 -4.37
N GLU A 206 0.14 -13.24 -3.52
CA GLU A 206 -1.18 -13.64 -4.01
C GLU A 206 -1.95 -12.40 -4.46
N LEU A 207 -2.64 -12.50 -5.61
CA LEU A 207 -3.38 -11.39 -6.19
C LEU A 207 -4.89 -11.62 -6.03
N TYR A 208 -5.59 -10.62 -5.51
CA TYR A 208 -7.05 -10.61 -5.39
C TYR A 208 -7.62 -9.39 -6.13
N PHE A 209 -8.48 -9.64 -7.11
CA PHE A 209 -9.17 -8.61 -7.89
C PHE A 209 -10.66 -8.70 -7.63
N CYS A 210 -11.33 -7.58 -7.32
CA CYS A 210 -12.77 -7.54 -7.13
C CYS A 210 -13.41 -6.39 -7.90
N ASP A 211 -14.68 -6.56 -8.27
CA ASP A 211 -15.47 -5.56 -8.99
C ASP A 211 -15.94 -4.40 -8.10
N THR A 212 -15.94 -4.60 -6.77
CA THR A 212 -16.34 -3.60 -5.79
C THR A 212 -15.48 -2.36 -5.92
N PHE A 213 -16.08 -1.18 -6.08
CA PHE A 213 -15.36 0.08 -6.07
C PHE A 213 -14.84 0.41 -4.67
N TRP A 214 -13.68 1.08 -4.60
CA TRP A 214 -13.04 1.37 -3.31
C TRP A 214 -13.97 2.00 -2.26
N PRO A 215 -14.84 3.00 -2.56
CA PRO A 215 -15.73 3.55 -1.54
C PRO A 215 -16.74 2.56 -0.94
N ASP A 216 -17.06 1.50 -1.67
CA ASP A 216 -17.99 0.44 -1.21
C ASP A 216 -17.24 -0.81 -0.67
N PHE A 217 -15.89 -0.79 -0.64
CA PHE A 217 -15.07 -1.88 -0.14
C PHE A 217 -15.04 -1.84 1.40
N ASP A 218 -15.84 -2.69 2.01
CA ASP A 218 -16.00 -2.75 3.45
C ASP A 218 -15.16 -3.89 4.11
N LYS A 219 -15.34 -4.05 5.41
CA LYS A 219 -14.67 -5.10 6.18
C LYS A 219 -14.97 -6.52 5.68
N GLU A 220 -16.20 -6.79 5.22
CA GLU A 220 -16.57 -8.12 4.73
C GLU A 220 -15.85 -8.45 3.42
N GLU A 221 -15.62 -7.46 2.55
CA GLU A 221 -14.79 -7.61 1.35
C GLU A 221 -13.32 -7.87 1.71
N LEU A 222 -12.78 -7.16 2.71
CA LEU A 222 -11.44 -7.42 3.23
C LEU A 222 -11.33 -8.84 3.81
N TYR A 223 -12.31 -9.26 4.62
CA TYR A 223 -12.31 -10.59 5.22
C TYR A 223 -12.43 -11.69 4.17
N LYS A 224 -13.25 -11.48 3.13
CA LYS A 224 -13.37 -12.37 1.98
C LYS A 224 -12.03 -12.51 1.24
N ALA A 225 -11.35 -11.40 0.95
CA ALA A 225 -10.05 -11.44 0.28
C ALA A 225 -9.01 -12.24 1.10
N ILE A 226 -8.99 -12.06 2.43
CA ILE A 226 -8.12 -12.82 3.33
C ILE A 226 -8.51 -14.29 3.41
N TRP A 227 -9.80 -14.60 3.46
CA TRP A 227 -10.28 -15.97 3.45
C TRP A 227 -9.89 -16.69 2.14
N GLU A 228 -10.09 -16.05 0.98
CA GLU A 228 -9.67 -16.61 -0.31
C GLU A 228 -8.14 -16.79 -0.40
N TYR A 229 -7.35 -15.85 0.13
CA TYR A 229 -5.90 -16.01 0.28
C TYR A 229 -5.57 -17.31 1.05
N GLN A 230 -6.26 -17.59 2.13
CA GLN A 230 -6.03 -18.77 2.97
C GLN A 230 -6.40 -20.10 2.30
N GLN A 231 -7.22 -20.08 1.24
CA GLN A 231 -7.54 -21.29 0.46
C GLN A 231 -6.45 -21.64 -0.55
N ARG A 232 -5.48 -20.75 -0.77
CA ARG A 232 -4.41 -20.95 -1.74
C ARG A 232 -3.20 -21.65 -1.11
N GLU A 233 -2.52 -22.46 -1.90
CA GLU A 233 -1.26 -23.11 -1.54
C GLU A 233 -0.10 -22.26 -2.07
N ARG A 234 0.69 -21.66 -1.16
CA ARG A 234 1.86 -20.84 -1.52
C ARG A 234 3.10 -21.74 -1.67
N ARG A 235 3.56 -21.96 -2.89
CA ARG A 235 4.62 -22.94 -3.20
C ARG A 235 6.02 -22.32 -3.31
N PHE A 236 6.16 -21.03 -3.59
CA PHE A 236 7.45 -20.37 -3.78
C PHE A 236 8.42 -21.13 -4.71
N GLY A 237 7.88 -21.66 -5.84
CA GLY A 237 8.64 -22.45 -6.80
C GLY A 237 8.87 -23.92 -6.43
N LYS A 238 8.37 -24.39 -5.27
CA LYS A 238 8.43 -25.80 -4.84
C LYS A 238 7.22 -26.60 -5.34
N THR A 239 7.30 -27.92 -5.28
CA THR A 239 6.12 -28.80 -5.49
C THR A 239 5.31 -28.93 -4.20
N SER A 240 4.03 -29.38 -4.31
CA SER A 240 3.17 -29.56 -3.12
C SER A 240 3.77 -30.56 -2.12
N GLU A 241 4.46 -31.60 -2.60
CA GLU A 241 5.12 -32.60 -1.74
C GLU A 241 6.34 -32.03 -0.97
N GLN A 242 6.88 -30.89 -1.39
CA GLN A 242 8.04 -30.27 -0.76
C GLN A 242 7.65 -29.25 0.34
N ILE A 243 6.36 -28.93 0.48
CA ILE A 243 5.85 -27.96 1.45
C ILE A 243 4.90 -28.60 2.47
N SER A 244 4.62 -29.91 2.35
CA SER A 244 3.86 -30.74 3.30
C SER A 244 4.69 -31.12 4.52
#